data_b1363f923e16e00c90584a9f2d487238
#
_entry.id   b1363f923e16e00c90584a9f2d487238
#
_cell.length_a   1.000
_cell.length_b   1.000
_cell.length_c   1.000
_cell.angle_alpha   90.00
_cell.angle_beta   90.00
_cell.angle_gamma   90.00
#
_symmetry.space_group_name_H-M   'P 1'
#
loop_
_entity.id
_entity.type
_entity.pdbx_description
1 polymer ?
#
loop_
_entity_poly.entity_id
_entity_poly.type
_entity_poly.pdbx_seq_one_letter_code
_entity_poly.pdbx_strand_id
1 'polypeptide(L)'
;MSGTKLTGKQRAFARCMADGMTQSAAYRECYSADNMSGAVIRNEASILMARSDITMTVERLIAEKDRAILASGLSDRDKVLEKLRSWIDNAEPTDSNKLRAAELLGKSVGMFKEVT
;
A
#
# COMPACT_ATOMS: atom_id res chain seq x y z
N MET A 1 -8.33 26.63 11.04
CA MET A 1 -8.08 25.49 11.92
C MET A 1 -9.23 24.51 11.85
N SER A 2 -8.93 23.30 11.52
CA SER A 2 -9.96 22.27 11.49
C SER A 2 -10.44 22.00 12.91
N GLY A 3 -11.72 21.92 13.12
CA GLY A 3 -12.29 21.61 14.42
C GLY A 3 -12.11 20.17 14.87
N THR A 4 -11.48 19.35 14.04
CA THR A 4 -11.36 17.93 14.33
C THR A 4 -10.10 17.63 15.10
N LYS A 5 -10.27 17.36 16.38
CA LYS A 5 -9.20 16.87 17.21
C LYS A 5 -9.45 15.41 17.49
N LEU A 6 -8.73 14.55 16.78
CA LEU A 6 -8.79 13.14 17.06
C LEU A 6 -7.95 12.83 18.30
N THR A 7 -8.45 11.91 19.11
CA THR A 7 -7.67 11.38 20.21
C THR A 7 -6.50 10.57 19.69
N GLY A 8 -5.52 10.28 20.54
CA GLY A 8 -4.38 9.43 20.14
C GLY A 8 -4.82 8.07 19.62
N LYS A 9 -5.82 7.46 20.28
CA LYS A 9 -6.37 6.17 19.86
C LYS A 9 -7.09 6.26 18.51
N GLN A 10 -7.84 7.34 18.29
CA GLN A 10 -8.52 7.56 17.01
C GLN A 10 -7.54 7.76 15.87
N ARG A 11 -6.46 8.50 16.08
CA ARG A 11 -5.40 8.67 15.09
C ARG A 11 -4.72 7.35 14.77
N ALA A 12 -4.42 6.56 15.80
CA ALA A 12 -3.83 5.25 15.63
C ALA A 12 -4.75 4.33 14.83
N PHE A 13 -6.06 4.37 15.11
CA PHE A 13 -7.05 3.62 14.35
C PHE A 13 -7.05 4.03 12.88
N ALA A 14 -7.08 5.33 12.60
CA ALA A 14 -7.03 5.85 11.24
C ALA A 14 -5.77 5.40 10.51
N ARG A 15 -4.63 5.42 11.19
CA ARG A 15 -3.35 4.97 10.63
C ARG A 15 -3.39 3.48 10.29
N CYS A 16 -3.93 2.66 11.18
CA CYS A 16 -4.07 1.23 10.94
C CYS A 16 -4.98 0.96 9.74
N MET A 17 -6.07 1.71 9.60
CA MET A 17 -6.95 1.59 8.45
C MET A 17 -6.24 1.98 7.15
N ALA A 18 -5.44 3.04 7.19
CA ALA A 18 -4.66 3.47 6.04
C ALA A 18 -3.58 2.44 5.65
N ASP A 19 -3.12 1.66 6.62
CA ASP A 19 -2.15 0.58 6.40
C ASP A 19 -2.77 -0.69 5.82
N GLY A 20 -4.09 -0.70 5.65
CA GLY A 20 -4.79 -1.81 5.04
C GLY A 20 -5.34 -2.85 6.02
N MET A 21 -5.31 -2.57 7.32
CA MET A 21 -5.89 -3.47 8.32
C MET A 21 -7.42 -3.47 8.22
N THR A 22 -8.02 -4.57 8.60
CA THR A 22 -9.48 -4.61 8.74
C THR A 22 -9.92 -3.73 9.89
N GLN A 23 -11.18 -3.30 9.88
CA GLN A 23 -11.72 -2.45 10.93
C GLN A 23 -11.58 -3.09 12.31
N SER A 24 -11.90 -4.38 12.42
CA SER A 24 -11.79 -5.12 13.69
C SER A 24 -10.35 -5.24 14.17
N ALA A 25 -9.43 -5.54 13.27
CA ALA A 25 -8.01 -5.64 13.61
C ALA A 25 -7.44 -4.30 14.06
N ALA A 26 -7.80 -3.23 13.34
CA ALA A 26 -7.38 -1.87 13.69
C ALA A 26 -7.92 -1.47 15.08
N TYR A 27 -9.16 -1.81 15.35
CA TYR A 27 -9.75 -1.52 16.65
C TYR A 27 -9.02 -2.24 17.79
N ARG A 28 -8.72 -3.53 17.60
CA ARG A 28 -8.00 -4.32 18.60
C ARG A 28 -6.60 -3.81 18.85
N GLU A 29 -5.96 -3.30 17.81
CA GLU A 29 -4.60 -2.74 17.90
C GLU A 29 -4.58 -1.46 18.73
N CYS A 30 -5.61 -0.63 18.60
CA CYS A 30 -5.63 0.72 19.16
C CYS A 30 -6.40 0.85 20.48
N TYR A 31 -7.30 -0.07 20.75
CA TYR A 31 -8.16 -0.04 21.92
C TYR A 31 -8.05 -1.34 22.72
N SER A 32 -8.24 -1.24 24.03
CA SER A 32 -8.29 -2.45 24.88
C SER A 32 -9.59 -3.20 24.61
N ALA A 33 -9.48 -4.31 23.89
CA ALA A 33 -10.63 -5.10 23.47
C ALA A 33 -10.66 -6.50 24.06
N ASP A 34 -9.87 -6.75 25.10
CA ASP A 34 -9.69 -8.09 25.67
C ASP A 34 -10.98 -8.69 26.22
N ASN A 35 -11.87 -7.84 26.73
CA ASN A 35 -13.14 -8.25 27.32
C ASN A 35 -14.33 -8.02 26.38
N MET A 36 -14.08 -7.71 25.11
CA MET A 36 -15.12 -7.40 24.13
C MET A 36 -15.34 -8.58 23.21
N SER A 37 -16.61 -8.85 22.90
CA SER A 37 -16.93 -9.86 21.88
C SER A 37 -16.57 -9.36 20.49
N GLY A 38 -16.38 -10.27 19.53
CA GLY A 38 -16.11 -9.91 18.14
C GLY A 38 -17.21 -9.05 17.54
N ALA A 39 -18.47 -9.30 17.91
CA ALA A 39 -19.60 -8.51 17.43
C ALA A 39 -19.55 -7.06 17.93
N VAL A 40 -19.21 -6.87 19.20
CA VAL A 40 -19.07 -5.54 19.79
C VAL A 40 -17.89 -4.80 19.14
N ILE A 41 -16.76 -5.49 18.94
CA ILE A 41 -15.59 -4.89 18.28
C ILE A 41 -15.95 -4.42 16.88
N ARG A 42 -16.64 -5.24 16.08
CA ARG A 42 -17.06 -4.88 14.74
C ARG A 42 -17.99 -3.66 14.76
N ASN A 43 -18.92 -3.62 15.69
CA ASN A 43 -19.86 -2.51 15.83
C ASN A 43 -19.14 -1.20 16.18
N GLU A 44 -18.25 -1.24 17.17
CA GLU A 44 -17.48 -0.07 17.59
C GLU A 44 -16.55 0.42 16.49
N ALA A 45 -15.91 -0.49 15.78
CA ALA A 45 -15.05 -0.14 14.65
C ALA A 45 -15.86 0.51 13.52
N SER A 46 -17.05 0.00 13.24
CA SER A 46 -17.96 0.59 12.25
C SER A 46 -18.38 2.00 12.64
N ILE A 47 -18.67 2.23 13.89
CA ILE A 47 -19.04 3.55 14.41
C ILE A 47 -17.90 4.54 14.17
N LEU A 48 -16.66 4.12 14.45
CA LEU A 48 -15.48 4.95 14.19
C LEU A 48 -15.33 5.27 12.70
N MET A 49 -15.49 4.29 11.85
CA MET A 49 -15.37 4.51 10.40
C MET A 49 -16.51 5.36 9.82
N ALA A 50 -17.66 5.41 10.49
CA ALA A 50 -18.76 6.26 10.09
C ALA A 50 -18.52 7.74 10.40
N ARG A 51 -17.55 8.06 11.26
CA ARG A 51 -17.21 9.44 11.56
C ARG A 51 -16.47 10.08 10.39
N SER A 52 -16.93 11.26 9.98
CA SER A 52 -16.31 11.97 8.86
C SER A 52 -14.87 12.37 9.13
N ASP A 53 -14.54 12.73 10.38
CA ASP A 53 -13.18 13.10 10.74
C ASP A 53 -12.20 11.93 10.63
N ILE A 54 -12.63 10.73 11.04
CA ILE A 54 -11.84 9.50 10.88
C ILE A 54 -11.65 9.18 9.39
N THR A 55 -12.74 9.19 8.63
CA THR A 55 -12.70 8.87 7.19
C THR A 55 -11.78 9.82 6.44
N MET A 56 -11.90 11.12 6.70
CA MET A 56 -11.04 12.12 6.06
C MET A 56 -9.57 11.93 6.41
N THR A 57 -9.28 11.57 7.65
CA THR A 57 -7.92 11.31 8.10
C THR A 57 -7.35 10.08 7.41
N VAL A 58 -8.15 9.00 7.30
CA VAL A 58 -7.74 7.78 6.58
C VAL A 58 -7.42 8.10 5.12
N GLU A 59 -8.31 8.82 4.44
CA GLU A 59 -8.12 9.19 3.04
C GLU A 59 -6.85 10.02 2.85
N ARG A 60 -6.60 10.98 3.74
CA ARG A 60 -5.39 11.79 3.69
C ARG A 60 -4.13 10.94 3.86
N LEU A 61 -4.14 10.02 4.82
CA LEU A 61 -3.00 9.14 5.07
C LEU A 61 -2.75 8.20 3.90
N ILE A 62 -3.81 7.68 3.28
CA ILE A 62 -3.68 6.85 2.08
C ILE A 62 -3.07 7.66 0.94
N ALA A 63 -3.54 8.88 0.73
CA ALA A 63 -3.01 9.75 -0.33
C ALA A 63 -1.53 10.08 -0.12
N GLU A 64 -1.13 10.33 1.12
CA GLU A 64 0.28 10.58 1.46
C GLU A 64 1.14 9.35 1.20
N LYS A 65 0.64 8.18 1.59
CA LYS A 65 1.32 6.90 1.35
C LYS A 65 1.48 6.62 -0.14
N ASP A 66 0.41 6.81 -0.91
CA ASP A 66 0.42 6.58 -2.35
C ASP A 66 1.45 7.48 -3.04
N ARG A 67 1.54 8.73 -2.63
CA ARG A 67 2.55 9.65 -3.17
C ARG A 67 3.96 9.18 -2.84
N ALA A 68 4.19 8.74 -1.62
CA ALA A 68 5.50 8.22 -1.20
C ALA A 68 5.87 6.94 -1.95
N ILE A 69 4.90 6.03 -2.11
CA ILE A 69 5.09 4.78 -2.85
C ILE A 69 5.37 5.08 -4.32
N LEU A 70 4.64 6.02 -4.92
CA LEU A 70 4.83 6.40 -6.32
C LEU A 70 6.24 6.94 -6.56
N ALA A 71 6.71 7.83 -5.71
CA ALA A 71 8.05 8.39 -5.81
C ALA A 71 9.12 7.30 -5.64
N SER A 72 8.93 6.41 -4.65
CA SER A 72 9.83 5.28 -4.40
C SER A 72 9.75 4.24 -5.52
N GLY A 73 8.54 3.96 -6.01
CA GLY A 73 8.30 2.96 -7.04
C GLY A 73 8.96 3.28 -8.37
N LEU A 74 9.04 4.56 -8.75
CA LEU A 74 9.73 4.96 -9.97
C LEU A 74 11.22 4.60 -9.89
N SER A 75 11.85 4.88 -8.75
CA SER A 75 13.25 4.53 -8.53
C SER A 75 13.48 3.03 -8.53
N ASP A 76 12.61 2.26 -7.90
CA ASP A 76 12.72 0.80 -7.83
C ASP A 76 12.51 0.17 -9.19
N ARG A 77 11.58 0.69 -9.98
CA ARG A 77 11.35 0.21 -11.34
C ARG A 77 12.59 0.39 -12.21
N ASP A 78 13.24 1.55 -12.11
CA ASP A 78 14.47 1.82 -12.85
C ASP A 78 15.56 0.84 -12.45
N LYS A 79 15.71 0.53 -11.17
CA LYS A 79 16.68 -0.44 -10.68
C LYS A 79 16.41 -1.84 -11.20
N VAL A 80 15.15 -2.26 -11.24
CA VAL A 80 14.75 -3.56 -11.77
C VAL A 80 15.07 -3.66 -13.27
N LEU A 81 14.72 -2.64 -14.04
CA LEU A 81 15.01 -2.59 -15.46
C LEU A 81 16.51 -2.63 -15.73
N GLU A 82 17.29 -1.93 -14.94
CA GLU A 82 18.73 -1.91 -15.03
C GLU A 82 19.32 -3.31 -14.78
N LYS A 83 18.82 -4.01 -13.77
CA LYS A 83 19.23 -5.39 -13.47
C LYS A 83 18.90 -6.34 -14.63
N LEU A 84 17.70 -6.21 -15.20
CA LEU A 84 17.30 -7.04 -16.34
C LEU A 84 18.21 -6.80 -17.52
N ARG A 85 18.55 -5.57 -17.83
CA ARG A 85 19.48 -5.22 -18.90
C ARG A 85 20.87 -5.82 -18.66
N SER A 86 21.35 -5.72 -17.41
CA SER A 86 22.64 -6.29 -17.02
C SER A 86 22.66 -7.80 -17.22
N TRP A 87 21.57 -8.49 -16.88
CA TRP A 87 21.46 -9.92 -17.08
C TRP A 87 21.49 -10.29 -18.57
N ILE A 88 20.81 -9.52 -19.41
CA ILE A 88 20.82 -9.73 -20.86
C ILE A 88 22.23 -9.55 -21.43
N ASP A 89 22.92 -8.49 -21.00
CA ASP A 89 24.25 -8.17 -21.51
C ASP A 89 25.33 -9.16 -21.05
N ASN A 90 25.19 -9.71 -19.85
CA ASN A 90 26.19 -10.58 -19.24
C ASN A 90 25.91 -12.07 -19.41
N ALA A 91 24.72 -12.44 -19.88
CA ALA A 91 24.35 -13.83 -20.05
C ALA A 91 24.95 -14.43 -21.33
N GLU A 92 25.24 -15.73 -21.30
CA GLU A 92 25.69 -16.44 -22.49
C GLU A 92 24.59 -16.47 -23.57
N PRO A 93 24.94 -16.42 -24.85
CA PRO A 93 23.93 -16.41 -25.92
C PRO A 93 22.97 -17.61 -25.93
N THR A 94 23.40 -18.74 -25.39
CA THR A 94 22.59 -19.96 -25.30
C THR A 94 21.86 -20.08 -23.97
N ASP A 95 21.99 -19.11 -23.08
CA ASP A 95 21.41 -19.17 -21.74
C ASP A 95 19.90 -18.92 -21.82
N SER A 96 19.11 -19.86 -21.30
CA SER A 96 17.66 -19.72 -21.25
C SER A 96 17.23 -18.57 -20.35
N ASN A 97 18.02 -18.21 -19.36
CA ASN A 97 17.72 -17.07 -18.48
C ASN A 97 17.81 -15.74 -19.24
N LYS A 98 18.73 -15.65 -20.21
CA LYS A 98 18.82 -14.48 -21.06
C LYS A 98 17.56 -14.29 -21.89
N LEU A 99 17.02 -15.37 -22.44
CA LEU A 99 15.78 -15.33 -23.20
C LEU A 99 14.61 -14.89 -22.34
N ARG A 100 14.53 -15.40 -21.12
CA ARG A 100 13.49 -15.02 -20.19
C ARG A 100 13.58 -13.55 -19.78
N ALA A 101 14.80 -13.08 -19.52
CA ALA A 101 15.01 -11.68 -19.17
C ALA A 101 14.62 -10.76 -20.32
N ALA A 102 14.95 -11.13 -21.55
CA ALA A 102 14.56 -10.38 -22.74
C ALA A 102 13.05 -10.36 -22.93
N GLU A 103 12.37 -11.48 -22.70
CA GLU A 103 10.91 -11.55 -22.76
C GLU A 103 10.25 -10.64 -21.73
N LEU A 104 10.71 -10.68 -20.48
CA LEU A 104 10.18 -9.87 -19.41
C LEU A 104 10.37 -8.38 -19.70
N LEU A 105 11.54 -8.00 -20.19
CA LEU A 105 11.81 -6.62 -20.56
C LEU A 105 10.92 -6.18 -21.72
N GLY A 106 10.75 -7.04 -22.73
CA GLY A 106 9.87 -6.78 -23.86
C GLY A 106 8.42 -6.62 -23.45
N LYS A 107 7.92 -7.49 -22.59
CA LYS A 107 6.55 -7.40 -22.08
C LYS A 107 6.33 -6.12 -21.26
N SER A 108 7.30 -5.76 -20.46
CA SER A 108 7.22 -4.53 -19.67
C SER A 108 7.09 -3.29 -20.54
N VAL A 109 7.86 -3.21 -21.60
CA VAL A 109 7.80 -2.12 -22.58
C VAL A 109 6.50 -2.20 -23.39
N GLY A 110 6.09 -3.40 -23.78
CA GLY A 110 4.87 -3.63 -24.55
C GLY A 110 3.61 -3.20 -23.82
N MET A 111 3.55 -3.41 -22.52
CA MET A 111 2.42 -2.99 -21.70
C MET A 111 2.18 -1.49 -21.76
N PHE A 112 3.22 -0.69 -21.80
CA PHE A 112 3.09 0.76 -21.91
C PHE A 112 2.62 1.20 -23.29
N LYS A 113 3.00 0.48 -24.32
CA LYS A 113 2.59 0.79 -25.68
C LYS A 113 1.13 0.45 -25.96
N GLU A 114 0.63 -0.61 -25.37
CA GLU A 114 -0.75 -1.04 -25.54
C GLU A 114 -1.77 -0.12 -24.90
N VAL A 115 -1.34 0.67 -23.93
CA VAL A 115 -2.22 1.61 -23.23
C VAL A 115 -2.49 2.88 -24.05
N THR A 116 -1.74 3.15 -25.06
CA THR A 116 -1.93 4.34 -25.90
C THR A 116 -3.08 4.21 -26.92
#